data_b39f038096c2c79e22625f36b59e609c
#
_entry.id   b39f038096c2c79e22625f36b59e609c
#
_cell.length_a   1.000
_cell.length_b   1.000
_cell.length_c   1.000
_cell.angle_alpha   90.00
_cell.angle_beta   90.00
_cell.angle_gamma   90.00
#
_symmetry.space_group_name_H-M   'P 1'
#
loop_
_entity.id
_entity.type
_entity.pdbx_description
1 polymer ?
#
loop_
_entity_poly.entity_id
_entity_poly.type
_entity_poly.pdbx_seq_one_letter_code
_entity_poly.pdbx_strand_id
1 'polypeptide(L)'
;ANPDFSQVESDAGQFLFDPRNELFFSEKRPFFLDGIEQFSTPSSLIYTRRIVQPVAAAKLTGKGFGTNIALLSAVDDPGVSPSGQDHPIYNLLRLQRDVGAQSRLGLVYTDRIVGGDANRVAGLDARLLFAEVYSVNLQVAGSHTRTAGVTTTAPLWYARVARNGRTFGFRAQLNGSDPDFRARSGFFPRPGLSHVNLDPRVSLYGRSGSFIESVTGDVNLDGLYRYGQLWTSAGMQEEKIHVNANVRIRGGWTGGASVLIEQFGYPSEVYRGYRIELPRAGGGADTVAFIGRPAIPNRDYVLQVETPEFAQFSGNLFALWGHDENFLEWASGDIGILNAGVDWRPSDQLRLNGSYQLQRIGRRSDGSTVDIQHIPRLKVEYQVSRPVFLRLVGEYASERQDDLRDHTRTEAPLLIFDPAAGDFVRASGFSRKSLRGDLLFSYQPNPGTVLFAGYGSTLRDPVDPGEPRRGGLRRSEDGFFLKMSYLFRL
;
A
#
# COMPACT_ATOMS: atom_id res chain seq x y z
N ALA A 1 11.80 26.54 -16.57
CA ALA A 1 12.54 25.36 -16.13
C ALA A 1 11.58 24.19 -16.03
N ASN A 2 11.92 23.07 -16.63
CA ASN A 2 11.10 21.87 -16.52
C ASN A 2 11.33 21.29 -15.11
N PRO A 3 10.32 21.27 -14.19
CA PRO A 3 10.50 20.68 -12.89
C PRO A 3 10.80 19.19 -13.01
N ASP A 4 11.55 18.68 -12.07
CA ASP A 4 11.95 17.29 -12.06
C ASP A 4 10.84 16.39 -11.52
N PHE A 5 10.07 15.84 -12.43
CA PHE A 5 8.99 14.89 -12.13
C PHE A 5 9.45 13.44 -12.17
N SER A 6 10.67 13.15 -12.63
CA SER A 6 11.12 11.78 -12.76
C SER A 6 11.51 11.18 -11.42
N GLN A 7 11.20 9.90 -11.27
CA GLN A 7 11.66 9.09 -10.16
C GLN A 7 13.06 8.58 -10.48
N VAL A 8 14.01 8.89 -9.60
CA VAL A 8 15.41 8.44 -9.74
C VAL A 8 15.62 7.08 -9.10
N GLU A 9 14.82 6.72 -8.09
CA GLU A 9 14.87 5.43 -7.43
C GLU A 9 13.63 4.60 -7.74
N SER A 10 13.83 3.37 -8.25
CA SER A 10 12.74 2.44 -8.52
C SER A 10 11.99 2.02 -7.26
N ASP A 11 10.67 1.83 -7.39
CA ASP A 11 9.88 1.24 -6.30
C ASP A 11 10.27 -0.23 -6.09
N ALA A 12 10.30 -0.66 -4.84
CA ALA A 12 10.47 -2.06 -4.50
C ALA A 12 9.19 -2.84 -4.85
N GLY A 13 9.34 -4.07 -5.29
CA GLY A 13 8.23 -5.00 -5.48
C GLY A 13 7.47 -5.21 -4.17
N GLN A 14 6.17 -5.40 -4.27
CA GLN A 14 5.26 -5.68 -3.14
C GLN A 14 4.29 -6.78 -3.54
N PHE A 15 3.85 -7.57 -2.56
CA PHE A 15 2.75 -8.52 -2.74
C PHE A 15 1.41 -7.83 -2.52
N LEU A 16 0.41 -8.20 -3.31
CA LEU A 16 -0.99 -7.85 -3.07
C LEU A 16 -1.71 -9.09 -2.54
N PHE A 17 -1.75 -9.23 -1.21
CA PHE A 17 -2.43 -10.36 -0.58
C PHE A 17 -3.95 -10.27 -0.70
N ASP A 18 -4.51 -9.10 -0.38
CA ASP A 18 -5.95 -8.84 -0.45
C ASP A 18 -6.30 -8.08 -1.74
N PRO A 19 -6.99 -8.71 -2.71
CA PRO A 19 -7.32 -8.09 -3.98
C PRO A 19 -8.33 -6.93 -3.89
N ARG A 20 -8.92 -6.71 -2.72
CA ARG A 20 -9.81 -5.56 -2.45
C ARG A 20 -9.02 -4.28 -2.16
N ASN A 21 -7.73 -4.40 -1.91
CA ASN A 21 -6.83 -3.28 -1.64
C ASN A 21 -6.03 -2.89 -2.90
N GLU A 22 -5.40 -1.73 -2.85
CA GLU A 22 -4.42 -1.27 -3.83
C GLU A 22 -3.04 -1.21 -3.18
N LEU A 23 -1.98 -1.43 -3.96
CA LEU A 23 -0.61 -1.24 -3.48
C LEU A 23 -0.34 0.25 -3.25
N PHE A 24 0.22 0.56 -2.10
CA PHE A 24 0.63 1.92 -1.76
C PHE A 24 2.13 2.10 -2.03
N PHE A 25 2.47 3.12 -2.79
CA PHE A 25 3.87 3.51 -3.03
C PHE A 25 4.13 4.90 -2.46
N SER A 26 5.14 5.02 -1.62
CA SER A 26 5.57 6.32 -1.11
C SER A 26 6.08 7.21 -2.26
N GLU A 27 5.91 8.52 -2.12
CA GLU A 27 6.44 9.48 -3.10
C GLU A 27 7.98 9.48 -3.04
N LYS A 28 8.64 9.51 -4.19
CA LYS A 28 10.09 9.55 -4.33
C LYS A 28 10.58 10.64 -5.27
N ARG A 29 9.67 11.28 -6.00
CA ARG A 29 10.01 12.34 -6.95
C ARG A 29 10.30 13.65 -6.20
N PRO A 30 11.49 14.26 -6.37
CA PRO A 30 11.92 15.40 -5.57
C PRO A 30 10.94 16.59 -5.58
N PHE A 31 10.34 16.88 -6.73
CA PHE A 31 9.35 17.96 -6.84
C PHE A 31 8.15 17.76 -5.91
N PHE A 32 7.65 16.54 -5.77
CA PHE A 32 6.48 16.24 -4.94
C PHE A 32 6.86 16.03 -3.47
N LEU A 33 8.09 15.56 -3.17
CA LEU A 33 8.56 15.33 -1.80
C LEU A 33 8.72 16.61 -0.99
N ASP A 34 9.22 17.67 -1.61
CA ASP A 34 9.42 18.94 -0.92
C ASP A 34 8.08 19.51 -0.42
N GLY A 35 7.94 19.67 0.91
CA GLY A 35 6.72 20.15 1.57
C GLY A 35 5.52 19.20 1.49
N ILE A 36 5.71 17.90 1.22
CA ILE A 36 4.63 16.90 1.07
C ILE A 36 3.78 16.76 2.35
N GLU A 37 4.39 16.98 3.52
CA GLU A 37 3.72 16.92 4.81
C GLU A 37 2.60 17.96 4.95
N GLN A 38 2.68 19.05 4.21
CA GLN A 38 1.66 20.10 4.21
C GLN A 38 0.37 19.67 3.49
N PHE A 39 0.42 18.66 2.64
CA PHE A 39 -0.74 18.07 1.94
C PHE A 39 -1.44 16.97 2.75
N SER A 40 -0.95 16.61 3.92
CA SER A 40 -1.49 15.52 4.73
C SER A 40 -2.91 15.80 5.21
N THR A 41 -3.77 14.78 5.13
CA THR A 41 -5.16 14.76 5.62
C THR A 41 -5.42 13.48 6.44
N PRO A 42 -6.38 13.46 7.40
CA PRO A 42 -6.70 12.26 8.17
C PRO A 42 -7.05 11.03 7.32
N SER A 43 -7.83 11.21 6.26
CA SER A 43 -8.13 10.17 5.27
C SER A 43 -7.44 10.56 3.97
N SER A 44 -6.44 9.88 3.52
CA SER A 44 -5.54 10.17 2.39
C SER A 44 -6.21 10.75 1.13
N LEU A 45 -6.82 11.95 1.25
CA LEU A 45 -7.53 12.63 0.16
C LEU A 45 -6.59 13.23 -0.89
N ILE A 46 -5.30 13.32 -0.57
CA ILE A 46 -4.24 13.75 -1.47
C ILE A 46 -3.16 12.67 -1.51
N TYR A 47 -2.85 12.21 -2.71
CA TYR A 47 -1.80 11.22 -2.98
C TYR A 47 -1.13 11.56 -4.32
N THR A 48 0.04 12.17 -4.25
CA THR A 48 0.73 12.75 -5.43
C THR A 48 1.11 11.70 -6.49
N ARG A 49 1.22 10.42 -6.13
CA ARG A 49 1.46 9.32 -7.07
C ARG A 49 0.31 9.07 -8.05
N ARG A 50 -0.88 9.67 -7.82
CA ARG A 50 -1.98 9.68 -8.81
C ARG A 50 -1.66 10.59 -10.01
N ILE A 51 -0.74 11.55 -9.86
CA ILE A 51 -0.14 12.31 -10.95
C ILE A 51 1.02 11.45 -11.48
N VAL A 52 0.83 10.79 -12.61
CA VAL A 52 1.71 9.69 -13.06
C VAL A 52 2.91 10.21 -13.85
N GLN A 53 2.65 10.98 -14.92
CA GLN A 53 3.64 11.46 -15.86
C GLN A 53 3.38 12.92 -16.22
N PRO A 54 3.58 13.86 -15.28
CA PRO A 54 3.24 15.26 -15.50
C PRO A 54 4.10 15.90 -16.58
N VAL A 55 3.44 16.57 -17.53
CA VAL A 55 4.07 17.41 -18.55
C VAL A 55 4.32 18.82 -18.03
N ALA A 56 3.53 19.27 -17.04
CA ALA A 56 3.72 20.53 -16.33
C ALA A 56 3.15 20.43 -14.91
N ALA A 57 3.79 21.12 -13.96
CA ALA A 57 3.26 21.29 -12.62
C ALA A 57 3.78 22.58 -11.97
N ALA A 58 2.97 23.13 -11.07
CA ALA A 58 3.35 24.24 -10.20
C ALA A 58 2.94 23.90 -8.76
N LYS A 59 3.81 24.22 -7.80
CA LYS A 59 3.59 23.97 -6.37
C LYS A 59 3.99 25.19 -5.56
N LEU A 60 3.12 25.57 -4.61
CA LEU A 60 3.39 26.58 -3.61
C LEU A 60 3.16 25.98 -2.24
N THR A 61 4.16 26.00 -1.37
CA THR A 61 4.05 25.60 0.02
C THR A 61 4.67 26.68 0.91
N GLY A 62 4.03 26.96 2.03
CA GLY A 62 4.54 27.96 2.94
C GLY A 62 3.66 28.15 4.17
N LYS A 63 4.15 28.99 5.09
CA LYS A 63 3.40 29.37 6.29
C LYS A 63 3.38 30.90 6.42
N GLY A 64 2.17 31.46 6.51
CA GLY A 64 1.96 32.87 6.74
C GLY A 64 0.81 33.10 7.71
N PHE A 65 1.01 34.06 8.64
CA PHE A 65 -0.04 34.45 9.61
C PHE A 65 -0.66 33.31 10.39
N GLY A 66 0.15 32.29 10.77
CA GLY A 66 -0.32 31.08 11.48
C GLY A 66 -1.14 30.10 10.62
N THR A 67 -1.08 30.24 9.31
CA THR A 67 -1.75 29.34 8.35
C THR A 67 -0.70 28.71 7.44
N ASN A 68 -0.67 27.39 7.38
CA ASN A 68 0.06 26.65 6.35
C ASN A 68 -0.79 26.63 5.09
N ILE A 69 -0.18 26.92 3.95
CA ILE A 69 -0.80 26.94 2.63
C ILE A 69 -0.02 25.98 1.75
N ALA A 70 -0.72 25.03 1.13
CA ALA A 70 -0.15 24.16 0.11
C ALA A 70 -1.07 24.11 -1.10
N LEU A 71 -0.54 24.49 -2.25
CA LEU A 71 -1.18 24.48 -3.55
C LEU A 71 -0.34 23.62 -4.50
N LEU A 72 -0.99 22.79 -5.27
CA LEU A 72 -0.34 22.05 -6.36
C LEU A 72 -1.31 21.96 -7.53
N SER A 73 -0.85 22.37 -8.71
CA SER A 73 -1.55 22.17 -9.96
C SER A 73 -0.63 21.39 -10.91
N ALA A 74 -1.17 20.36 -11.57
CA ALA A 74 -0.40 19.52 -12.49
C ALA A 74 -1.24 19.11 -13.69
N VAL A 75 -0.58 18.95 -14.83
CA VAL A 75 -1.14 18.41 -16.07
C VAL A 75 -0.36 17.18 -16.43
N ASP A 76 -1.03 16.04 -16.55
CA ASP A 76 -0.43 14.76 -16.93
C ASP A 76 -0.39 14.57 -18.45
N ASP A 77 0.48 13.65 -18.89
CA ASP A 77 0.53 13.19 -20.26
C ASP A 77 -0.80 12.53 -20.68
N PRO A 78 -1.30 12.76 -21.90
CA PRO A 78 -2.56 12.17 -22.35
C PRO A 78 -2.52 10.64 -22.37
N GLY A 79 -1.36 10.03 -22.58
CA GLY A 79 -1.18 8.57 -22.58
C GLY A 79 -1.54 7.88 -21.27
N VAL A 80 -1.62 8.62 -20.13
CA VAL A 80 -2.07 8.09 -18.85
C VAL A 80 -3.58 8.25 -18.61
N SER A 81 -4.31 8.84 -19.56
CA SER A 81 -5.77 8.93 -19.52
C SER A 81 -6.44 7.67 -20.10
N PRO A 82 -7.68 7.35 -19.72
CA PRO A 82 -8.42 6.22 -20.30
C PRO A 82 -8.60 6.31 -21.82
N SER A 83 -8.72 7.53 -22.37
CA SER A 83 -8.84 7.77 -23.81
C SER A 83 -7.52 7.78 -24.55
N GLY A 84 -6.40 7.97 -23.85
CA GLY A 84 -5.08 8.22 -24.45
C GLY A 84 -4.95 9.59 -25.15
N GLN A 85 -5.96 10.46 -25.05
CA GLN A 85 -6.02 11.74 -25.78
C GLN A 85 -6.19 12.97 -24.88
N ASP A 86 -6.83 12.79 -23.72
CA ASP A 86 -7.12 13.88 -22.78
C ASP A 86 -5.97 14.04 -21.80
N HIS A 87 -5.58 15.28 -21.52
CA HIS A 87 -4.63 15.58 -20.45
C HIS A 87 -5.34 15.56 -19.10
N PRO A 88 -5.01 14.65 -18.15
CA PRO A 88 -5.52 14.71 -16.79
C PRO A 88 -4.99 15.97 -16.09
N ILE A 89 -5.90 16.78 -15.54
CA ILE A 89 -5.57 17.99 -14.79
C ILE A 89 -5.88 17.75 -13.31
N TYR A 90 -4.93 18.13 -12.46
CA TYR A 90 -5.05 18.03 -11.00
C TYR A 90 -4.88 19.39 -10.37
N ASN A 91 -5.79 19.77 -9.46
CA ASN A 91 -5.66 20.93 -8.62
C ASN A 91 -5.87 20.52 -7.17
N LEU A 92 -4.89 20.77 -6.33
CA LEU A 92 -4.87 20.39 -4.91
C LEU A 92 -4.65 21.62 -4.06
N LEU A 93 -5.54 21.85 -3.09
CA LEU A 93 -5.43 22.92 -2.10
C LEU A 93 -5.51 22.32 -0.71
N ARG A 94 -4.59 22.70 0.15
CA ARG A 94 -4.60 22.42 1.57
C ARG A 94 -4.31 23.68 2.36
N LEU A 95 -5.22 24.02 3.28
CA LEU A 95 -5.03 25.08 4.25
C LEU A 95 -5.09 24.50 5.64
N GLN A 96 -4.16 24.90 6.51
CA GLN A 96 -4.16 24.48 7.91
C GLN A 96 -3.88 25.70 8.81
N ARG A 97 -4.86 26.05 9.63
CA ARG A 97 -4.78 27.14 10.58
C ARG A 97 -4.40 26.60 11.95
N ASP A 98 -3.32 27.12 12.53
CA ASP A 98 -2.96 26.82 13.93
C ASP A 98 -3.99 27.49 14.86
N VAL A 99 -4.46 26.72 15.86
CA VAL A 99 -5.40 27.16 16.91
C VAL A 99 -4.78 26.84 18.26
N GLY A 100 -4.51 27.87 19.04
CA GLY A 100 -3.74 27.72 20.26
C GLY A 100 -2.32 27.22 20.00
N ALA A 101 -1.72 26.50 20.97
CA ALA A 101 -0.32 26.09 20.89
C ALA A 101 -0.07 24.86 20.01
N GLN A 102 -1.00 23.93 19.92
CA GLN A 102 -0.76 22.62 19.31
C GLN A 102 -1.94 22.07 18.49
N SER A 103 -3.08 22.80 18.43
CA SER A 103 -4.25 22.38 17.69
C SER A 103 -4.28 23.00 16.31
N ARG A 104 -5.00 22.37 15.36
CA ARG A 104 -5.12 22.85 13.98
C ARG A 104 -6.51 22.59 13.43
N LEU A 105 -6.99 23.51 12.60
CA LEU A 105 -8.14 23.35 11.74
C LEU A 105 -7.66 23.31 10.28
N GLY A 106 -8.23 22.43 9.50
CA GLY A 106 -7.82 22.21 8.11
C GLY A 106 -8.97 22.29 7.13
N LEU A 107 -8.67 22.77 5.92
CA LEU A 107 -9.51 22.70 4.74
C LEU A 107 -8.73 22.01 3.63
N VAL A 108 -9.39 21.07 2.94
CA VAL A 108 -8.84 20.40 1.77
C VAL A 108 -9.80 20.54 0.59
N TYR A 109 -9.23 20.79 -0.57
CA TYR A 109 -9.93 20.71 -1.86
C TYR A 109 -9.05 19.99 -2.87
N THR A 110 -9.65 19.06 -3.60
CA THR A 110 -8.98 18.37 -4.72
C THR A 110 -9.90 18.35 -5.93
N ASP A 111 -9.31 18.54 -7.12
CA ASP A 111 -10.00 18.48 -8.40
C ASP A 111 -9.17 17.66 -9.37
N ARG A 112 -9.77 16.65 -9.99
CA ARG A 112 -9.19 15.88 -11.11
C ARG A 112 -10.14 15.89 -12.26
N ILE A 113 -9.69 16.42 -13.41
CA ILE A 113 -10.48 16.58 -14.65
C ILE A 113 -9.79 15.76 -15.74
N VAL A 114 -10.56 14.96 -16.47
CA VAL A 114 -10.09 14.18 -17.64
C VAL A 114 -11.18 14.22 -18.70
N GLY A 115 -10.98 15.01 -19.77
CA GLY A 115 -12.02 15.23 -20.78
C GLY A 115 -13.32 15.75 -20.18
N GLY A 116 -14.42 15.03 -20.39
CA GLY A 116 -15.74 15.33 -19.83
C GLY A 116 -15.93 14.89 -18.38
N ASP A 117 -15.06 14.07 -17.83
CA ASP A 117 -15.15 13.51 -16.48
C ASP A 117 -14.44 14.39 -15.46
N ALA A 118 -14.97 14.44 -14.24
CA ALA A 118 -14.38 15.20 -13.15
C ALA A 118 -14.64 14.53 -11.79
N ASN A 119 -13.69 14.66 -10.88
CA ASN A 119 -13.87 14.28 -9.47
C ASN A 119 -13.37 15.42 -8.59
N ARG A 120 -14.25 15.99 -7.79
CA ARG A 120 -13.98 17.06 -6.83
C ARG A 120 -14.24 16.58 -5.43
N VAL A 121 -13.31 16.85 -4.51
CA VAL A 121 -13.48 16.56 -3.10
C VAL A 121 -13.21 17.82 -2.30
N ALA A 122 -14.13 18.16 -1.41
CA ALA A 122 -13.96 19.25 -0.46
C ALA A 122 -14.17 18.71 0.96
N GLY A 123 -13.36 19.16 1.90
CA GLY A 123 -13.46 18.70 3.27
C GLY A 123 -12.85 19.64 4.29
N LEU A 124 -13.29 19.45 5.54
CA LEU A 124 -12.78 20.11 6.73
C LEU A 124 -12.24 19.08 7.69
N ASP A 125 -11.19 19.43 8.41
CA ASP A 125 -10.65 18.58 9.47
C ASP A 125 -10.17 19.41 10.67
N ALA A 126 -10.06 18.74 11.80
CA ALA A 126 -9.54 19.32 13.02
C ALA A 126 -8.61 18.33 13.72
N ARG A 127 -7.49 18.82 14.22
CA ARG A 127 -6.62 18.11 15.16
C ARG A 127 -6.53 18.95 16.43
N LEU A 128 -7.14 18.44 17.52
CA LEU A 128 -7.16 19.09 18.80
C LEU A 128 -6.26 18.31 19.78
N LEU A 129 -5.35 19.01 20.43
CA LEU A 129 -4.52 18.45 21.50
C LEU A 129 -4.89 19.12 22.82
N PHE A 130 -5.05 18.33 23.89
CA PHE A 130 -5.36 18.83 25.22
C PHE A 130 -4.78 17.93 26.30
N ALA A 131 -4.59 18.51 27.50
CA ALA A 131 -4.00 17.82 28.66
C ALA A 131 -2.72 17.03 28.28
N GLU A 132 -1.89 17.57 27.37
CA GLU A 132 -0.59 17.07 26.89
C GLU A 132 -0.61 15.68 26.24
N VAL A 133 -1.51 14.80 26.61
CA VAL A 133 -1.53 13.39 26.17
C VAL A 133 -2.75 13.02 25.34
N TYR A 134 -3.78 13.85 25.27
CA TYR A 134 -4.99 13.55 24.51
C TYR A 134 -4.99 14.25 23.17
N SER A 135 -5.45 13.54 22.14
CA SER A 135 -5.69 14.12 20.82
C SER A 135 -7.05 13.68 20.29
N VAL A 136 -7.72 14.61 19.62
CA VAL A 136 -8.93 14.35 18.84
C VAL A 136 -8.63 14.75 17.39
N ASN A 137 -8.89 13.84 16.45
CA ASN A 137 -8.80 14.13 15.03
C ASN A 137 -10.18 13.89 14.42
N LEU A 138 -10.68 14.87 13.71
CA LEU A 138 -11.98 14.85 13.04
C LEU A 138 -11.78 15.18 11.58
N GLN A 139 -12.59 14.61 10.70
CA GLN A 139 -12.69 15.02 9.30
C GLN A 139 -14.08 14.74 8.78
N VAL A 140 -14.58 15.67 7.95
CA VAL A 140 -15.75 15.47 7.09
C VAL A 140 -15.36 15.91 5.69
N ALA A 141 -15.80 15.16 4.69
CA ALA A 141 -15.56 15.49 3.29
C ALA A 141 -16.73 15.05 2.41
N GLY A 142 -16.92 15.74 1.30
CA GLY A 142 -17.86 15.34 0.25
C GLY A 142 -17.12 15.19 -1.08
N SER A 143 -17.46 14.16 -1.84
CA SER A 143 -17.03 14.01 -3.21
C SER A 143 -18.16 14.32 -4.19
N HIS A 144 -17.84 15.02 -5.27
CA HIS A 144 -18.71 15.25 -6.40
C HIS A 144 -18.04 14.70 -7.65
N THR A 145 -18.59 13.60 -8.17
CA THR A 145 -17.98 12.84 -9.27
C THR A 145 -18.91 12.86 -10.47
N ARG A 146 -18.38 13.26 -11.62
CA ARG A 146 -19.04 13.14 -12.93
C ARG A 146 -18.26 12.13 -13.76
N THR A 147 -18.92 11.08 -14.23
CA THR A 147 -18.35 10.04 -15.09
C THR A 147 -19.36 9.68 -16.18
N ALA A 148 -18.97 9.77 -17.44
CA ALA A 148 -19.82 9.49 -18.61
C ALA A 148 -21.20 10.23 -18.54
N GLY A 149 -21.20 11.49 -18.09
CA GLY A 149 -22.40 12.30 -17.96
C GLY A 149 -23.23 12.07 -16.69
N VAL A 150 -22.96 11.00 -15.93
CA VAL A 150 -23.63 10.71 -14.65
C VAL A 150 -22.90 11.42 -13.52
N THR A 151 -23.66 12.08 -12.65
CA THR A 151 -23.12 12.79 -11.49
C THR A 151 -23.58 12.12 -10.20
N THR A 152 -22.61 11.85 -9.30
CA THR A 152 -22.85 11.33 -7.95
C THR A 152 -22.21 12.25 -6.91
N THR A 153 -22.85 12.37 -5.75
CA THR A 153 -22.30 13.11 -4.59
C THR A 153 -22.37 12.20 -3.38
N ALA A 154 -21.26 12.10 -2.65
CA ALA A 154 -21.12 11.12 -1.58
C ALA A 154 -20.27 11.65 -0.42
N PRO A 155 -20.64 11.34 0.85
CA PRO A 155 -19.93 11.80 2.03
C PRO A 155 -18.86 10.82 2.51
N LEU A 156 -17.91 11.39 3.27
CA LEU A 156 -16.93 10.70 4.11
C LEU A 156 -16.86 11.38 5.47
N TRP A 157 -16.71 10.61 6.53
CA TRP A 157 -16.48 11.12 7.88
C TRP A 157 -15.43 10.28 8.61
N TYR A 158 -14.71 10.91 9.54
CA TYR A 158 -13.65 10.32 10.33
C TYR A 158 -13.58 10.98 11.69
N ALA A 159 -13.48 10.18 12.74
CA ALA A 159 -13.27 10.62 14.12
C ALA A 159 -12.28 9.68 14.81
N ARG A 160 -11.28 10.22 15.48
CA ARG A 160 -10.33 9.47 16.30
C ARG A 160 -10.03 10.22 17.57
N VAL A 161 -10.12 9.50 18.69
CA VAL A 161 -9.66 9.97 19.99
C VAL A 161 -8.50 9.09 20.43
N ALA A 162 -7.43 9.67 20.91
CA ALA A 162 -6.28 8.92 21.42
C ALA A 162 -5.72 9.54 22.69
N ARG A 163 -5.25 8.68 23.59
CA ARG A 163 -4.42 9.05 24.74
C ARG A 163 -3.02 8.46 24.57
N ASN A 164 -2.02 9.30 24.52
CA ASN A 164 -0.61 8.92 24.38
C ASN A 164 0.14 9.08 25.72
N GLY A 165 -0.32 8.36 26.76
CA GLY A 165 0.34 8.33 28.05
C GLY A 165 1.54 7.37 28.07
N ARG A 166 2.46 7.58 28.99
CA ARG A 166 3.69 6.78 29.12
C ARG A 166 3.37 5.30 29.40
N THR A 167 2.56 5.02 30.45
CA THR A 167 2.24 3.65 30.88
C THR A 167 0.96 3.13 30.25
N PHE A 168 -0.06 3.98 30.14
CA PHE A 168 -1.34 3.62 29.55
C PHE A 168 -1.67 4.55 28.39
N GLY A 169 -2.08 3.98 27.28
CA GLY A 169 -2.57 4.67 26.11
C GLY A 169 -3.79 3.97 25.53
N PHE A 170 -4.51 4.64 24.67
CA PHE A 170 -5.52 4.04 23.82
C PHE A 170 -5.73 4.86 22.56
N ARG A 171 -6.26 4.23 21.54
CA ARG A 171 -6.80 4.84 20.34
C ARG A 171 -8.18 4.26 20.10
N ALA A 172 -9.16 5.14 19.91
CA ALA A 172 -10.50 4.79 19.46
C ALA A 172 -10.78 5.55 18.17
N GLN A 173 -11.16 4.84 17.11
CA GLN A 173 -11.40 5.41 15.79
C GLN A 173 -12.74 4.93 15.25
N LEU A 174 -13.44 5.83 14.61
CA LEU A 174 -14.68 5.60 13.92
C LEU A 174 -14.64 6.37 12.61
N ASN A 175 -14.85 5.70 11.49
CA ASN A 175 -14.88 6.36 10.20
C ASN A 175 -15.80 5.63 9.22
N GLY A 176 -16.27 6.34 8.22
CA GLY A 176 -17.11 5.76 7.19
C GLY A 176 -17.11 6.57 5.91
N SER A 177 -17.37 5.89 4.81
CA SER A 177 -17.55 6.51 3.51
C SER A 177 -18.67 5.82 2.74
N ASP A 178 -19.47 6.64 2.08
CA ASP A 178 -20.52 6.15 1.20
C ASP A 178 -19.95 5.29 0.07
N PRO A 179 -20.68 4.27 -0.46
CA PRO A 179 -20.25 3.44 -1.59
C PRO A 179 -19.86 4.23 -2.84
N ASP A 180 -20.45 5.41 -3.04
CA ASP A 180 -20.17 6.27 -4.18
C ASP A 180 -19.11 7.34 -3.92
N PHE A 181 -18.52 7.38 -2.72
CA PHE A 181 -17.43 8.30 -2.42
C PHE A 181 -16.20 7.97 -3.26
N ARG A 182 -15.67 8.96 -3.95
CA ARG A 182 -14.46 8.83 -4.77
C ARG A 182 -13.48 9.97 -4.46
N ALA A 183 -12.22 9.63 -4.20
CA ALA A 183 -11.10 10.57 -4.08
C ALA A 183 -10.04 10.20 -5.13
N ARG A 184 -10.27 10.61 -6.39
CA ARG A 184 -9.40 10.23 -7.52
C ARG A 184 -8.02 10.92 -7.50
N SER A 185 -7.85 11.96 -6.68
CA SER A 185 -6.55 12.58 -6.37
C SER A 185 -5.93 12.04 -5.08
N GLY A 186 -6.59 11.11 -4.39
CA GLY A 186 -6.17 10.50 -3.13
C GLY A 186 -5.88 9.01 -3.24
N PHE A 187 -5.56 8.42 -2.09
CA PHE A 187 -5.45 6.96 -1.94
C PHE A 187 -6.60 6.47 -1.05
N PHE A 188 -7.67 6.00 -1.68
CA PHE A 188 -8.88 5.56 -1.02
C PHE A 188 -9.45 4.31 -1.71
N PRO A 189 -8.85 3.12 -1.47
CA PRO A 189 -9.13 1.93 -2.26
C PRO A 189 -10.49 1.27 -1.95
N ARG A 190 -11.01 1.42 -0.72
CA ARG A 190 -12.22 0.71 -0.27
C ARG A 190 -13.31 1.65 0.23
N PRO A 191 -14.08 2.32 -0.65
CA PRO A 191 -15.29 3.04 -0.26
C PRO A 191 -16.43 2.06 0.12
N GLY A 192 -17.49 2.59 0.72
CA GLY A 192 -18.68 1.80 1.07
C GLY A 192 -18.58 1.04 2.39
N LEU A 193 -17.59 1.39 3.23
CA LEU A 193 -17.38 0.76 4.52
C LEU A 193 -17.47 1.77 5.66
N SER A 194 -17.92 1.28 6.82
CA SER A 194 -17.78 1.93 8.12
C SER A 194 -16.87 1.09 9.00
N HIS A 195 -15.93 1.72 9.67
CA HIS A 195 -14.86 1.09 10.43
C HIS A 195 -14.88 1.56 11.88
N VAL A 196 -14.85 0.62 12.81
CA VAL A 196 -14.71 0.83 14.25
C VAL A 196 -13.43 0.17 14.71
N ASN A 197 -12.57 0.90 15.39
CA ASN A 197 -11.32 0.38 15.92
C ASN A 197 -11.11 0.89 17.35
N LEU A 198 -10.71 -0.02 18.26
CA LEU A 198 -10.31 0.29 19.61
C LEU A 198 -9.00 -0.44 19.93
N ASP A 199 -8.00 0.29 20.41
CA ASP A 199 -6.64 -0.18 20.61
C ASP A 199 -6.09 0.34 21.96
N PRO A 200 -6.48 -0.28 23.11
CA PRO A 200 -5.87 -0.02 24.42
C PRO A 200 -4.46 -0.61 24.49
N ARG A 201 -3.56 0.14 25.13
CA ARG A 201 -2.14 -0.21 25.27
C ARG A 201 -1.64 0.03 26.68
N VAL A 202 -0.84 -0.90 27.19
CA VAL A 202 -0.11 -0.79 28.46
C VAL A 202 1.39 -1.00 28.22
N SER A 203 2.20 -0.09 28.74
CA SER A 203 3.67 -0.18 28.71
C SER A 203 4.25 -0.22 30.11
N LEU A 204 5.06 -1.24 30.36
CA LEU A 204 5.81 -1.43 31.59
C LEU A 204 7.30 -1.18 31.32
N TYR A 205 7.96 -0.49 32.24
CA TYR A 205 9.36 -0.10 32.08
C TYR A 205 10.22 -0.78 33.14
N GLY A 206 11.32 -1.36 32.72
CA GLY A 206 12.35 -1.90 33.58
C GLY A 206 13.05 -0.80 34.42
N ARG A 207 13.72 -1.20 35.48
CA ARG A 207 14.60 -0.29 36.24
C ARG A 207 15.82 0.08 35.37
N SER A 208 16.46 1.19 35.71
CA SER A 208 17.71 1.59 35.04
C SER A 208 18.73 0.44 35.08
N GLY A 209 19.29 0.08 33.92
CA GLY A 209 20.25 -1.01 33.76
C GLY A 209 19.64 -2.40 33.63
N SER A 210 18.31 -2.56 33.67
CA SER A 210 17.65 -3.86 33.41
C SER A 210 17.96 -4.37 32.00
N PHE A 211 17.97 -5.69 31.84
CA PHE A 211 18.08 -6.32 30.52
C PHE A 211 16.87 -6.02 29.66
N ILE A 212 15.67 -6.11 30.22
CA ILE A 212 14.41 -5.68 29.57
C ILE A 212 14.18 -4.21 29.93
N GLU A 213 14.20 -3.33 28.93
CA GLU A 213 13.98 -1.90 29.10
C GLU A 213 12.49 -1.56 29.14
N SER A 214 11.69 -2.22 28.30
CA SER A 214 10.23 -2.08 28.34
C SER A 214 9.53 -3.29 27.73
N VAL A 215 8.31 -3.52 28.20
CA VAL A 215 7.33 -4.44 27.60
C VAL A 215 6.07 -3.66 27.35
N THR A 216 5.55 -3.71 26.11
CA THR A 216 4.29 -3.08 25.74
C THR A 216 3.35 -4.15 25.23
N GLY A 217 2.17 -4.24 25.84
CA GLY A 217 1.06 -5.05 25.36
C GLY A 217 -0.07 -4.16 24.86
N ASP A 218 -0.70 -4.54 23.76
CA ASP A 218 -1.91 -3.92 23.24
C ASP A 218 -2.89 -4.95 22.68
N VAL A 219 -4.15 -4.59 22.67
CA VAL A 219 -5.23 -5.38 22.06
C VAL A 219 -5.92 -4.50 21.03
N ASN A 220 -5.79 -4.86 19.75
CA ASN A 220 -6.50 -4.18 18.68
C ASN A 220 -7.84 -4.90 18.44
N LEU A 221 -8.94 -4.18 18.63
CA LEU A 221 -10.31 -4.62 18.32
C LEU A 221 -10.79 -3.85 17.12
N ASP A 222 -11.10 -4.57 16.04
CA ASP A 222 -11.38 -3.97 14.75
C ASP A 222 -12.63 -4.58 14.13
N GLY A 223 -13.55 -3.77 13.66
CA GLY A 223 -14.78 -4.18 13.01
C GLY A 223 -15.09 -3.34 11.78
N LEU A 224 -15.28 -4.00 10.63
CA LEU A 224 -15.75 -3.38 9.42
C LEU A 224 -17.20 -3.76 9.15
N TYR A 225 -17.99 -2.73 8.80
CA TYR A 225 -19.40 -2.85 8.39
C TYR A 225 -19.55 -2.30 6.97
N ARG A 226 -20.53 -2.75 6.25
CA ARG A 226 -20.98 -2.02 5.05
C ARG A 226 -21.52 -0.65 5.47
N TYR A 227 -21.25 0.37 4.70
CA TYR A 227 -21.72 1.73 4.99
C TYR A 227 -23.25 1.75 5.18
N GLY A 228 -23.69 2.46 6.21
CA GLY A 228 -25.10 2.48 6.62
C GLY A 228 -25.53 1.29 7.50
N GLN A 229 -24.76 0.21 7.60
CA GLN A 229 -25.08 -0.94 8.46
C GLN A 229 -24.49 -0.84 9.88
N LEU A 230 -23.56 0.06 10.11
CA LEU A 230 -22.96 0.29 11.43
C LEU A 230 -24.01 0.55 12.54
N TRP A 231 -25.11 1.20 12.19
CA TRP A 231 -26.18 1.57 13.11
C TRP A 231 -27.39 0.61 13.07
N THR A 232 -27.24 -0.52 12.42
CA THR A 232 -28.26 -1.57 12.31
C THR A 232 -27.79 -2.83 13.03
N SER A 233 -28.68 -3.83 13.14
CA SER A 233 -28.31 -5.15 13.66
C SER A 233 -27.62 -6.05 12.63
N ALA A 234 -27.19 -5.52 11.48
CA ALA A 234 -26.44 -6.28 10.47
C ALA A 234 -25.06 -6.67 11.01
N GLY A 235 -24.62 -7.88 10.67
CA GLY A 235 -23.31 -8.40 11.09
C GLY A 235 -22.14 -7.61 10.47
N MET A 236 -20.97 -7.74 11.09
CA MET A 236 -19.72 -7.20 10.57
C MET A 236 -19.31 -7.91 9.28
N GLN A 237 -18.71 -7.16 8.37
CA GLN A 237 -18.07 -7.71 7.17
C GLN A 237 -16.70 -8.31 7.52
N GLU A 238 -16.01 -7.72 8.51
CA GLU A 238 -14.73 -8.20 9.03
C GLU A 238 -14.71 -7.95 10.53
N GLU A 239 -14.24 -8.92 11.28
CA GLU A 239 -14.00 -8.84 12.73
C GLU A 239 -12.56 -9.24 13.00
N LYS A 240 -11.83 -8.46 13.81
CA LYS A 240 -10.42 -8.74 14.10
C LYS A 240 -10.12 -8.44 15.57
N ILE A 241 -9.44 -9.38 16.20
CA ILE A 241 -8.88 -9.24 17.54
C ILE A 241 -7.41 -9.60 17.44
N HIS A 242 -6.53 -8.59 17.58
CA HIS A 242 -5.10 -8.81 17.59
C HIS A 242 -4.57 -8.54 18.99
N VAL A 243 -3.90 -9.52 19.57
CA VAL A 243 -3.19 -9.41 20.85
C VAL A 243 -1.70 -9.30 20.54
N ASN A 244 -1.13 -8.16 20.87
CA ASN A 244 0.25 -7.83 20.55
C ASN A 244 1.09 -7.68 21.81
N ALA A 245 2.33 -8.16 21.76
CA ALA A 245 3.33 -7.94 22.80
C ALA A 245 4.65 -7.52 22.14
N ASN A 246 5.20 -6.41 22.60
CA ASN A 246 6.48 -5.88 22.12
C ASN A 246 7.45 -5.73 23.30
N VAL A 247 8.71 -6.11 23.10
CA VAL A 247 9.77 -6.00 24.09
C VAL A 247 10.92 -5.18 23.54
N ARG A 248 11.43 -4.26 24.34
CA ARG A 248 12.71 -3.60 24.09
C ARG A 248 13.74 -4.11 25.07
N ILE A 249 14.86 -4.56 24.54
CA ILE A 249 15.97 -5.13 25.29
C ILE A 249 17.16 -4.17 25.25
N ARG A 250 17.95 -4.19 26.32
CA ARG A 250 19.17 -3.40 26.44
C ARG A 250 20.08 -3.56 25.21
N GLY A 251 20.60 -2.44 24.73
CA GLY A 251 21.38 -2.40 23.49
C GLY A 251 20.55 -2.08 22.24
N GLY A 252 19.23 -1.81 22.38
CA GLY A 252 18.37 -1.31 21.30
C GLY A 252 17.68 -2.40 20.47
N TRP A 253 17.78 -3.67 20.85
CA TRP A 253 17.03 -4.73 20.22
C TRP A 253 15.53 -4.60 20.51
N THR A 254 14.69 -4.84 19.50
CA THR A 254 13.24 -4.92 19.64
C THR A 254 12.74 -6.28 19.15
N GLY A 255 11.76 -6.81 19.86
CA GLY A 255 11.07 -8.03 19.45
C GLY A 255 9.57 -7.88 19.69
N GLY A 256 8.77 -8.50 18.84
CA GLY A 256 7.32 -8.50 18.94
C GLY A 256 6.73 -9.85 18.60
N ALA A 257 5.62 -10.19 19.25
CA ALA A 257 4.81 -11.35 18.94
C ALA A 257 3.33 -10.97 18.95
N SER A 258 2.54 -11.54 18.05
CA SER A 258 1.11 -11.30 17.98
C SER A 258 0.33 -12.58 17.73
N VAL A 259 -0.89 -12.61 18.26
CA VAL A 259 -1.92 -13.58 17.91
C VAL A 259 -3.06 -12.82 17.27
N LEU A 260 -3.40 -13.18 16.03
CA LEU A 260 -4.47 -12.57 15.24
C LEU A 260 -5.64 -13.55 15.20
N ILE A 261 -6.82 -13.11 15.62
CA ILE A 261 -8.07 -13.88 15.55
C ILE A 261 -9.01 -13.04 14.72
N GLU A 262 -9.36 -13.54 13.55
CA GLU A 262 -10.08 -12.78 12.55
C GLU A 262 -11.24 -13.58 11.97
N GLN A 263 -12.22 -12.89 11.41
CA GLN A 263 -13.28 -13.47 10.61
C GLN A 263 -13.62 -12.52 9.48
N PHE A 264 -13.65 -13.05 8.26
CA PHE A 264 -13.99 -12.31 7.06
C PHE A 264 -15.30 -12.81 6.47
N GLY A 265 -16.24 -11.89 6.24
CA GLY A 265 -17.49 -12.16 5.54
C GLY A 265 -17.29 -12.20 4.02
N TYR A 266 -18.10 -13.00 3.34
CA TYR A 266 -18.02 -13.18 1.87
C TYR A 266 -18.17 -11.86 1.10
N PRO A 267 -17.14 -11.41 0.38
CA PRO A 267 -17.19 -10.19 -0.41
C PRO A 267 -17.76 -10.51 -1.82
N SER A 268 -19.07 -10.65 -1.94
CA SER A 268 -19.74 -11.07 -3.18
C SER A 268 -19.38 -10.22 -4.40
N GLU A 269 -19.01 -8.96 -4.20
CA GLU A 269 -18.57 -8.03 -5.24
C GLU A 269 -17.27 -8.46 -5.94
N VAL A 270 -16.35 -9.11 -5.20
CA VAL A 270 -15.09 -9.63 -5.74
C VAL A 270 -15.33 -10.82 -6.67
N TYR A 271 -16.31 -11.64 -6.34
CA TYR A 271 -16.56 -12.92 -7.02
C TYR A 271 -17.70 -12.87 -8.05
N ARG A 272 -18.18 -11.68 -8.44
CA ARG A 272 -19.21 -11.55 -9.50
C ARG A 272 -18.80 -12.13 -10.85
N GLY A 273 -17.50 -12.04 -11.16
CA GLY A 273 -16.88 -12.58 -12.36
C GLY A 273 -16.42 -14.04 -12.25
N TYR A 274 -16.83 -14.78 -11.20
CA TYR A 274 -16.43 -16.15 -10.98
C TYR A 274 -17.58 -17.12 -11.29
N ARG A 275 -17.24 -18.28 -11.87
CA ARG A 275 -18.14 -19.42 -12.13
C ARG A 275 -17.44 -20.71 -11.74
N ILE A 276 -18.19 -21.78 -11.63
CA ILE A 276 -17.69 -23.13 -11.37
C ILE A 276 -18.04 -24.00 -12.57
N GLU A 277 -17.10 -24.82 -13.02
CA GLU A 277 -17.28 -25.79 -14.09
C GLU A 277 -17.59 -27.17 -13.49
N LEU A 278 -18.88 -27.56 -13.47
CA LEU A 278 -19.33 -28.84 -12.90
C LEU A 278 -19.45 -29.92 -13.99
N PRO A 279 -18.76 -31.08 -13.86
CA PRO A 279 -18.89 -32.16 -14.80
C PRO A 279 -20.31 -32.72 -14.83
N ARG A 280 -20.84 -33.03 -16.02
CA ARG A 280 -22.11 -33.72 -16.21
C ARG A 280 -21.92 -35.24 -16.24
N ALA A 281 -22.85 -36.00 -15.69
CA ALA A 281 -22.84 -37.48 -15.70
C ALA A 281 -22.83 -38.09 -17.11
N GLY A 282 -23.26 -37.35 -18.14
CA GLY A 282 -23.29 -37.80 -19.56
C GLY A 282 -22.20 -37.22 -20.45
N GLY A 283 -21.19 -36.56 -19.87
CA GLY A 283 -20.17 -35.83 -20.59
C GLY A 283 -20.50 -34.33 -20.76
N GLY A 284 -19.46 -33.53 -20.92
CA GLY A 284 -19.55 -32.06 -20.89
C GLY A 284 -19.57 -31.49 -19.47
N ALA A 285 -19.79 -30.20 -19.33
CA ALA A 285 -19.82 -29.49 -18.05
C ALA A 285 -20.92 -28.42 -18.03
N ASP A 286 -21.44 -28.16 -16.83
CA ASP A 286 -22.32 -27.04 -16.53
C ASP A 286 -21.54 -25.89 -15.91
N THR A 287 -21.82 -24.67 -16.34
CA THR A 287 -21.28 -23.48 -15.75
C THR A 287 -22.30 -22.91 -14.75
N VAL A 288 -21.94 -22.92 -13.46
CA VAL A 288 -22.81 -22.42 -12.39
C VAL A 288 -22.15 -21.25 -11.66
N ALA A 289 -22.94 -20.42 -10.96
CA ALA A 289 -22.43 -19.30 -10.20
C ALA A 289 -21.53 -19.79 -9.05
N PHE A 290 -20.39 -19.08 -8.83
CA PHE A 290 -19.58 -19.26 -7.63
C PHE A 290 -20.30 -18.66 -6.42
N ILE A 291 -20.45 -19.44 -5.37
CA ILE A 291 -21.03 -19.00 -4.10
C ILE A 291 -20.07 -19.42 -2.99
N GLY A 292 -19.42 -18.45 -2.38
CA GLY A 292 -18.48 -18.69 -1.29
C GLY A 292 -19.17 -19.01 0.04
N ARG A 293 -18.41 -19.52 1.00
CA ARG A 293 -18.86 -19.63 2.39
C ARG A 293 -19.22 -18.24 2.93
N PRO A 294 -20.23 -18.12 3.80
CA PRO A 294 -20.65 -16.80 4.34
C PRO A 294 -19.57 -16.08 5.10
N ALA A 295 -18.68 -16.82 5.79
CA ALA A 295 -17.53 -16.27 6.51
C ALA A 295 -16.40 -17.29 6.61
N ILE A 296 -15.19 -16.78 6.76
CA ILE A 296 -13.95 -17.55 6.98
C ILE A 296 -13.33 -17.09 8.29
N PRO A 297 -13.28 -17.94 9.34
CA PRO A 297 -12.56 -17.66 10.57
C PRO A 297 -11.07 -17.97 10.39
N ASN A 298 -10.21 -17.09 10.90
CA ASN A 298 -8.75 -17.15 10.77
C ASN A 298 -8.05 -17.09 12.12
N ARG A 299 -6.85 -17.63 12.17
CA ARG A 299 -5.94 -17.49 13.30
C ARG A 299 -4.51 -17.53 12.84
N ASP A 300 -3.82 -16.42 13.04
CA ASP A 300 -2.45 -16.24 12.61
C ASP A 300 -1.55 -15.82 13.77
N TYR A 301 -0.28 -16.05 13.58
CA TYR A 301 0.77 -15.72 14.52
C TYR A 301 1.80 -14.84 13.81
N VAL A 302 2.30 -13.85 14.52
CA VAL A 302 3.35 -12.95 14.02
C VAL A 302 4.53 -13.01 14.97
N LEU A 303 5.72 -13.03 14.39
CA LEU A 303 6.98 -12.77 15.06
C LEU A 303 7.73 -11.67 14.32
N GLN A 304 8.25 -10.69 15.05
CA GLN A 304 9.09 -9.65 14.50
C GLN A 304 10.31 -9.39 15.39
N VAL A 305 11.44 -9.15 14.76
CA VAL A 305 12.70 -8.86 15.43
C VAL A 305 13.42 -7.76 14.66
N GLU A 306 13.93 -6.76 15.38
CA GLU A 306 14.78 -5.73 14.81
C GLU A 306 16.05 -5.61 15.63
N THR A 307 17.17 -5.51 14.95
CA THR A 307 18.46 -5.20 15.60
C THR A 307 18.54 -3.72 15.91
N PRO A 308 19.39 -3.29 16.83
CA PRO A 308 19.82 -1.89 16.87
C PRO A 308 20.54 -1.49 15.57
N GLU A 309 20.64 -0.20 15.32
CA GLU A 309 21.54 0.31 14.29
C GLU A 309 22.99 0.20 14.80
N PHE A 310 23.66 -0.91 14.49
CA PHE A 310 25.10 -1.02 14.71
C PHE A 310 25.87 -0.14 13.73
N ALA A 311 27.12 0.17 14.04
CA ALA A 311 27.95 1.01 13.16
C ALA A 311 28.02 0.46 11.73
N GLN A 312 28.06 -0.85 11.57
CA GLN A 312 28.25 -1.51 10.29
C GLN A 312 26.98 -2.21 9.74
N PHE A 313 26.02 -2.56 10.58
CA PHE A 313 24.82 -3.24 10.07
C PHE A 313 23.57 -2.98 10.94
N SER A 314 22.42 -3.13 10.32
CA SER A 314 21.14 -3.32 10.99
C SER A 314 20.30 -4.32 10.19
N GLY A 315 19.35 -4.95 10.87
CA GLY A 315 18.51 -5.95 10.23
C GLY A 315 17.14 -6.06 10.88
N ASN A 316 16.19 -6.54 10.10
CA ASN A 316 14.82 -6.80 10.56
C ASN A 316 14.31 -8.12 9.99
N LEU A 317 13.46 -8.78 10.76
CA LEU A 317 12.74 -9.99 10.39
C LEU A 317 11.28 -9.83 10.79
N PHE A 318 10.38 -10.15 9.89
CA PHE A 318 8.95 -10.30 10.12
C PHE A 318 8.50 -11.64 9.57
N ALA A 319 7.83 -12.43 10.37
CA ALA A 319 7.22 -13.69 9.97
C ALA A 319 5.77 -13.74 10.43
N LEU A 320 4.86 -14.09 9.50
CA LEU A 320 3.46 -14.39 9.79
C LEU A 320 3.16 -15.78 9.28
N TRP A 321 2.47 -16.58 10.08
CA TRP A 321 2.03 -17.92 9.69
C TRP A 321 0.75 -18.31 10.42
N GLY A 322 -0.03 -19.18 9.82
CA GLY A 322 -1.28 -19.67 10.41
C GLY A 322 -2.32 -20.01 9.36
N HIS A 323 -3.55 -19.65 9.66
CA HIS A 323 -4.71 -19.89 8.81
C HIS A 323 -5.38 -18.58 8.49
N ASP A 324 -5.42 -18.24 7.20
CA ASP A 324 -5.97 -16.98 6.72
C ASP A 324 -6.85 -17.19 5.48
N GLU A 325 -7.51 -16.16 4.98
CA GLU A 325 -8.33 -16.27 3.79
C GLU A 325 -7.49 -16.38 2.52
N ASN A 326 -7.76 -17.43 1.78
CA ASN A 326 -7.34 -17.54 0.41
C ASN A 326 -8.35 -16.82 -0.49
N PHE A 327 -8.08 -15.55 -0.81
CA PHE A 327 -8.94 -14.75 -1.69
C PHE A 327 -9.04 -15.28 -3.12
N LEU A 328 -8.08 -16.07 -3.58
CA LEU A 328 -8.12 -16.61 -4.93
C LEU A 328 -9.24 -17.65 -5.09
N GLU A 329 -9.54 -18.41 -4.03
CA GLU A 329 -10.54 -19.48 -4.01
C GLU A 329 -11.67 -19.26 -2.98
N TRP A 330 -11.59 -18.18 -2.19
CA TRP A 330 -12.46 -17.92 -1.04
C TRP A 330 -12.56 -19.12 -0.10
N ALA A 331 -11.44 -19.50 0.42
CA ALA A 331 -11.28 -20.65 1.30
C ALA A 331 -10.36 -20.30 2.48
N SER A 332 -10.44 -21.03 3.59
CA SER A 332 -9.41 -20.97 4.62
C SER A 332 -8.15 -21.64 4.08
N GLY A 333 -7.04 -20.91 4.02
CA GLY A 333 -5.75 -21.39 3.57
C GLY A 333 -4.71 -21.43 4.68
N ASP A 334 -3.61 -22.15 4.46
CA ASP A 334 -2.39 -22.04 5.23
C ASP A 334 -1.54 -20.91 4.67
N ILE A 335 -1.28 -19.89 5.47
CA ILE A 335 -0.48 -18.74 5.06
C ILE A 335 0.92 -18.78 5.66
N GLY A 336 1.90 -18.33 4.88
CA GLY A 336 3.25 -18.02 5.34
C GLY A 336 3.77 -16.77 4.66
N ILE A 337 4.09 -15.73 5.45
CA ILE A 337 4.72 -14.51 4.98
C ILE A 337 6.04 -14.34 5.72
N LEU A 338 7.12 -14.09 4.98
CA LEU A 338 8.44 -13.78 5.53
C LEU A 338 8.97 -12.51 4.86
N ASN A 339 9.30 -11.51 5.67
CA ASN A 339 10.02 -10.32 5.21
C ASN A 339 11.31 -10.20 6.03
N ALA A 340 12.45 -10.19 5.37
CA ALA A 340 13.74 -10.00 5.98
C ALA A 340 14.49 -8.86 5.29
N GLY A 341 15.19 -8.07 6.07
CA GLY A 341 15.99 -6.95 5.58
C GLY A 341 17.30 -6.84 6.32
N VAL A 342 18.37 -6.50 5.59
CA VAL A 342 19.70 -6.22 6.14
C VAL A 342 20.25 -4.97 5.46
N ASP A 343 20.72 -4.02 6.27
CA ASP A 343 21.50 -2.87 5.83
C ASP A 343 22.93 -3.07 6.35
N TRP A 344 23.89 -3.26 5.45
CA TRP A 344 25.28 -3.52 5.78
C TRP A 344 26.19 -2.43 5.21
N ARG A 345 27.02 -1.83 6.06
CA ARG A 345 27.96 -0.75 5.75
C ARG A 345 29.38 -1.25 6.05
N PRO A 346 29.99 -2.05 5.16
CA PRO A 346 31.33 -2.59 5.38
C PRO A 346 32.42 -1.51 5.41
N SER A 347 32.15 -0.35 4.83
CA SER A 347 33.00 0.83 4.87
C SER A 347 32.18 2.11 4.79
N ASP A 348 32.81 3.26 5.03
CA ASP A 348 32.17 4.59 4.88
C ASP A 348 31.71 4.87 3.44
N GLN A 349 32.25 4.16 2.47
CA GLN A 349 31.98 4.35 1.05
C GLN A 349 30.96 3.35 0.50
N LEU A 350 30.82 2.16 1.11
CA LEU A 350 30.01 1.07 0.58
C LEU A 350 28.85 0.78 1.51
N ARG A 351 27.63 0.78 0.95
CA ARG A 351 26.42 0.36 1.63
C ARG A 351 25.70 -0.70 0.79
N LEU A 352 25.33 -1.78 1.42
CA LEU A 352 24.59 -2.88 0.85
C LEU A 352 23.26 -3.02 1.58
N ASN A 353 22.14 -2.92 0.85
CA ASN A 353 20.81 -3.14 1.41
C ASN A 353 20.19 -4.36 0.71
N GLY A 354 20.05 -5.44 1.45
CA GLY A 354 19.40 -6.66 1.01
C GLY A 354 18.01 -6.79 1.60
N SER A 355 17.02 -7.19 0.80
CA SER A 355 15.70 -7.57 1.29
C SER A 355 15.21 -8.83 0.62
N TYR A 356 14.42 -9.60 1.34
CA TYR A 356 13.76 -10.80 0.85
C TYR A 356 12.32 -10.82 1.33
N GLN A 357 11.39 -10.99 0.39
CA GLN A 357 9.99 -11.18 0.68
C GLN A 357 9.54 -12.53 0.12
N LEU A 358 8.80 -13.27 0.95
CA LEU A 358 8.16 -14.53 0.61
C LEU A 358 6.70 -14.46 1.02
N GLN A 359 5.80 -14.86 0.15
CA GLN A 359 4.41 -15.15 0.46
C GLN A 359 4.05 -16.53 -0.08
N ARG A 360 3.39 -17.34 0.74
CA ARG A 360 2.85 -18.64 0.34
C ARG A 360 1.42 -18.80 0.84
N ILE A 361 0.53 -19.25 -0.02
CA ILE A 361 -0.83 -19.64 0.31
C ILE A 361 -0.97 -21.13 -0.06
N GLY A 362 -1.38 -21.95 0.90
CA GLY A 362 -1.61 -23.37 0.73
C GLY A 362 -3.08 -23.74 0.97
N ARG A 363 -3.55 -24.82 0.36
CA ARG A 363 -4.86 -25.41 0.66
C ARG A 363 -4.76 -26.28 1.90
N ARG A 364 -5.69 -26.13 2.82
CA ARG A 364 -5.68 -26.91 4.07
C ARG A 364 -6.06 -28.38 3.92
N SER A 365 -6.78 -28.73 2.84
CA SER A 365 -7.26 -30.10 2.63
C SER A 365 -6.17 -31.08 2.24
N ASP A 366 -5.26 -30.68 1.38
CA ASP A 366 -4.24 -31.53 0.77
C ASP A 366 -2.81 -30.96 0.85
N GLY A 367 -2.65 -29.77 1.44
CA GLY A 367 -1.34 -29.10 1.57
C GLY A 367 -0.77 -28.54 0.27
N SER A 368 -1.53 -28.64 -0.85
CA SER A 368 -1.08 -28.11 -2.14
C SER A 368 -0.92 -26.59 -2.08
N THR A 369 0.02 -26.05 -2.84
CA THR A 369 0.29 -24.62 -2.89
C THR A 369 -0.63 -23.95 -3.90
N VAL A 370 -1.45 -23.00 -3.46
CA VAL A 370 -2.30 -22.17 -4.33
C VAL A 370 -1.46 -21.11 -5.01
N ASP A 371 -0.67 -20.37 -4.22
CA ASP A 371 0.20 -19.31 -4.71
C ASP A 371 1.48 -19.25 -3.88
N ILE A 372 2.60 -18.97 -4.55
CA ILE A 372 3.87 -18.69 -3.90
C ILE A 372 4.63 -17.61 -4.65
N GLN A 373 5.10 -16.62 -3.92
CA GLN A 373 5.80 -15.45 -4.47
C GLN A 373 7.10 -15.20 -3.71
N HIS A 374 8.17 -14.87 -4.45
CA HIS A 374 9.49 -14.56 -3.92
C HIS A 374 10.00 -13.25 -4.53
N ILE A 375 10.47 -12.31 -3.71
CA ILE A 375 11.09 -11.07 -4.17
C ILE A 375 12.41 -10.83 -3.39
N PRO A 376 13.53 -11.44 -3.79
CA PRO A 376 14.86 -11.00 -3.37
C PRO A 376 15.26 -9.70 -4.08
N ARG A 377 15.78 -8.75 -3.32
CA ARG A 377 16.31 -7.47 -3.82
C ARG A 377 17.64 -7.13 -3.16
N LEU A 378 18.58 -6.64 -3.95
CA LEU A 378 19.86 -6.11 -3.50
C LEU A 378 20.06 -4.71 -4.06
N LYS A 379 20.36 -3.77 -3.18
CA LYS A 379 20.79 -2.41 -3.52
C LYS A 379 22.23 -2.22 -3.04
N VAL A 380 23.10 -1.82 -3.94
CA VAL A 380 24.51 -1.50 -3.68
C VAL A 380 24.70 -0.03 -3.93
N GLU A 381 25.20 0.69 -2.94
CA GLU A 381 25.50 2.11 -3.00
C GLU A 381 26.99 2.31 -2.72
N TYR A 382 27.69 2.99 -3.63
CA TYR A 382 29.11 3.25 -3.52
C TYR A 382 29.44 4.73 -3.71
N GLN A 383 29.95 5.35 -2.64
CA GLN A 383 30.41 6.73 -2.66
C GLN A 383 31.86 6.79 -3.17
N VAL A 384 32.04 7.07 -4.45
CA VAL A 384 33.36 7.15 -5.08
C VAL A 384 34.17 8.33 -4.51
N SER A 385 33.49 9.49 -4.35
CA SER A 385 34.02 10.71 -3.77
C SER A 385 32.88 11.55 -3.23
N ARG A 386 33.16 12.67 -2.52
CA ARG A 386 32.08 13.54 -1.99
C ARG A 386 31.02 13.92 -3.02
N PRO A 387 31.35 14.30 -4.28
CA PRO A 387 30.34 14.65 -5.27
C PRO A 387 29.87 13.47 -6.11
N VAL A 388 30.49 12.29 -6.07
CA VAL A 388 30.23 11.17 -7.00
C VAL A 388 29.73 9.95 -6.26
N PHE A 389 28.57 9.47 -6.68
CA PHE A 389 27.87 8.34 -6.10
C PHE A 389 27.38 7.39 -7.19
N LEU A 390 27.52 6.10 -6.96
CA LEU A 390 27.01 5.03 -7.81
C LEU A 390 25.99 4.19 -7.04
N ARG A 391 24.92 3.75 -7.73
CA ARG A 391 23.92 2.84 -7.18
C ARG A 391 23.55 1.77 -8.19
N LEU A 392 23.58 0.53 -7.75
CA LEU A 392 23.05 -0.62 -8.48
C LEU A 392 21.90 -1.22 -7.67
N VAL A 393 20.77 -1.48 -8.32
CA VAL A 393 19.65 -2.22 -7.74
C VAL A 393 19.38 -3.42 -8.62
N GLY A 394 19.30 -4.60 -8.01
CA GLY A 394 18.83 -5.82 -8.65
C GLY A 394 17.64 -6.37 -7.89
N GLU A 395 16.54 -6.68 -8.58
CA GLU A 395 15.34 -7.28 -8.01
C GLU A 395 14.88 -8.43 -8.89
N TYR A 396 14.75 -9.60 -8.30
CA TYR A 396 14.14 -10.76 -8.94
C TYR A 396 12.77 -10.99 -8.33
N ALA A 397 11.74 -11.19 -9.16
CA ALA A 397 10.42 -11.58 -8.71
C ALA A 397 10.03 -12.90 -9.39
N SER A 398 9.51 -13.82 -8.60
CA SER A 398 8.99 -15.11 -9.06
C SER A 398 7.63 -15.33 -8.41
N GLU A 399 6.65 -15.66 -9.23
CA GLU A 399 5.28 -15.99 -8.83
C GLU A 399 4.88 -17.30 -9.49
N ARG A 400 4.30 -18.20 -8.71
CA ARG A 400 3.70 -19.44 -9.21
C ARG A 400 2.35 -19.63 -8.56
N GLN A 401 1.31 -19.68 -9.38
CA GLN A 401 -0.06 -19.99 -9.00
C GLN A 401 -0.46 -21.35 -9.57
N ASP A 402 -1.21 -22.13 -8.82
CA ASP A 402 -1.81 -23.39 -9.26
C ASP A 402 -3.16 -23.12 -9.96
N ASP A 403 -3.73 -24.16 -10.62
CA ASP A 403 -5.10 -24.11 -11.13
C ASP A 403 -6.06 -23.84 -9.97
N LEU A 404 -6.92 -22.81 -10.12
CA LEU A 404 -7.87 -22.45 -9.08
C LEU A 404 -9.12 -23.34 -9.15
N ARG A 405 -9.65 -23.67 -7.96
CA ARG A 405 -10.81 -24.57 -7.81
C ARG A 405 -11.75 -24.11 -6.69
N ASP A 406 -12.99 -24.53 -6.73
CA ASP A 406 -13.97 -24.35 -5.64
C ASP A 406 -13.64 -25.31 -4.48
N HIS A 407 -12.50 -25.04 -3.84
CA HIS A 407 -11.82 -25.89 -2.89
C HIS A 407 -12.67 -26.30 -1.68
N THR A 408 -13.64 -25.47 -1.28
CA THR A 408 -14.41 -25.71 -0.05
C THR A 408 -15.68 -26.52 -0.27
N ARG A 409 -16.11 -26.78 -1.51
CA ARG A 409 -17.40 -27.39 -1.80
C ARG A 409 -17.36 -28.48 -2.86
N THR A 410 -16.88 -28.16 -4.08
CA THR A 410 -17.03 -29.04 -5.24
C THR A 410 -15.72 -29.58 -5.78
N GLU A 411 -14.61 -28.99 -5.41
CA GLU A 411 -13.26 -29.22 -5.98
C GLU A 411 -13.20 -29.00 -7.51
N ALA A 412 -14.25 -28.44 -8.08
CA ALA A 412 -14.34 -28.20 -9.52
C ALA A 412 -13.55 -26.95 -9.93
N PRO A 413 -13.06 -26.89 -11.18
CA PRO A 413 -12.32 -25.74 -11.68
C PRO A 413 -13.11 -24.43 -11.56
N LEU A 414 -12.42 -23.35 -11.17
CA LEU A 414 -12.95 -22.00 -11.25
C LEU A 414 -12.78 -21.43 -12.65
N LEU A 415 -13.80 -20.73 -13.11
CA LEU A 415 -13.80 -19.93 -14.32
C LEU A 415 -13.86 -18.46 -13.92
N ILE A 416 -13.04 -17.62 -14.54
CA ILE A 416 -13.03 -16.17 -14.34
C ILE A 416 -13.39 -15.49 -15.66
N PHE A 417 -14.23 -14.45 -15.60
CA PHE A 417 -14.59 -13.69 -16.79
C PHE A 417 -13.37 -12.95 -17.34
N ASP A 418 -13.03 -13.25 -18.61
CA ASP A 418 -11.97 -12.57 -19.35
C ASP A 418 -12.60 -11.51 -20.28
N PRO A 419 -12.41 -10.21 -20.01
CA PRO A 419 -12.95 -9.16 -20.87
C PRO A 419 -12.39 -9.17 -22.30
N ALA A 420 -11.18 -9.69 -22.50
CA ALA A 420 -10.55 -9.77 -23.83
C ALA A 420 -11.16 -10.90 -24.67
N ALA A 421 -11.50 -12.03 -24.04
CA ALA A 421 -12.20 -13.14 -24.69
C ALA A 421 -13.72 -12.91 -24.73
N GLY A 422 -14.26 -12.02 -23.89
CA GLY A 422 -15.70 -11.82 -23.73
C GLY A 422 -16.43 -13.01 -23.12
N ASP A 423 -15.73 -13.94 -22.47
CA ASP A 423 -16.26 -15.21 -21.96
C ASP A 423 -15.56 -15.62 -20.66
N PHE A 424 -16.07 -16.67 -20.02
CA PHE A 424 -15.47 -17.28 -18.85
C PHE A 424 -14.39 -18.30 -19.25
N VAL A 425 -13.19 -18.10 -18.74
CA VAL A 425 -12.02 -18.97 -18.99
C VAL A 425 -11.59 -19.65 -17.69
N ARG A 426 -11.04 -20.86 -17.78
CA ARG A 426 -10.48 -21.55 -16.61
C ARG A 426 -9.36 -20.72 -15.99
N ALA A 427 -9.39 -20.55 -14.68
CA ALA A 427 -8.34 -19.94 -13.90
C ALA A 427 -7.14 -20.89 -13.76
N SER A 428 -6.47 -21.13 -14.88
CA SER A 428 -5.33 -22.05 -14.98
C SER A 428 -4.10 -21.49 -14.25
N GLY A 429 -3.31 -22.40 -13.70
CA GLY A 429 -2.06 -22.07 -13.05
C GLY A 429 -1.03 -21.47 -14.00
N PHE A 430 -0.15 -20.66 -13.44
CA PHE A 430 0.93 -20.03 -14.20
C PHE A 430 2.22 -19.95 -13.38
N SER A 431 3.31 -19.66 -14.06
CA SER A 431 4.59 -19.31 -13.44
C SER A 431 5.16 -18.10 -14.16
N ARG A 432 5.41 -17.03 -13.44
CA ARG A 432 6.00 -15.78 -13.94
C ARG A 432 7.32 -15.51 -13.24
N LYS A 433 8.29 -15.03 -13.99
CA LYS A 433 9.59 -14.61 -13.45
C LYS A 433 9.98 -13.29 -14.09
N SER A 434 10.58 -12.42 -13.31
CA SER A 434 11.17 -11.19 -13.82
C SER A 434 12.46 -10.87 -13.09
N LEU A 435 13.39 -10.23 -13.78
CA LEU A 435 14.61 -9.67 -13.22
C LEU A 435 14.70 -8.22 -13.67
N ARG A 436 14.75 -7.32 -12.72
CA ARG A 436 14.94 -5.89 -12.93
C ARG A 436 16.31 -5.47 -12.44
N GLY A 437 17.01 -4.69 -13.23
CA GLY A 437 18.29 -4.08 -12.88
C GLY A 437 18.27 -2.59 -13.16
N ASP A 438 18.68 -1.77 -12.20
CA ASP A 438 18.79 -0.31 -12.33
C ASP A 438 20.20 0.12 -11.90
N LEU A 439 20.91 0.83 -12.81
CA LEU A 439 22.20 1.47 -12.52
C LEU A 439 22.01 2.98 -12.54
N LEU A 440 22.51 3.64 -11.52
CA LEU A 440 22.50 5.10 -11.39
C LEU A 440 23.91 5.61 -11.11
N PHE A 441 24.34 6.60 -11.90
CA PHE A 441 25.43 7.50 -11.60
C PHE A 441 24.87 8.86 -11.17
N SER A 442 25.39 9.42 -10.08
CA SER A 442 25.02 10.75 -9.59
C SER A 442 26.28 11.59 -9.37
N TYR A 443 26.27 12.81 -9.89
CA TYR A 443 27.31 13.80 -9.68
C TYR A 443 26.70 15.08 -9.08
N GLN A 444 27.06 15.41 -7.85
CA GLN A 444 26.58 16.57 -7.10
C GLN A 444 27.75 17.47 -6.66
N PRO A 445 28.24 18.35 -7.56
CA PRO A 445 29.39 19.20 -7.24
C PRO A 445 29.11 20.22 -6.14
N ASN A 446 27.90 20.74 -6.06
CA ASN A 446 27.45 21.72 -5.08
C ASN A 446 26.02 21.40 -4.60
N PRO A 447 25.62 21.84 -3.39
CA PRO A 447 24.23 21.75 -2.96
C PRO A 447 23.30 22.46 -3.95
N GLY A 448 22.34 21.72 -4.50
CA GLY A 448 21.37 22.23 -5.47
C GLY A 448 21.71 22.01 -6.94
N THR A 449 22.92 21.52 -7.27
CA THR A 449 23.26 21.08 -8.63
C THR A 449 23.52 19.60 -8.66
N VAL A 450 22.71 18.84 -9.40
CA VAL A 450 22.83 17.38 -9.52
C VAL A 450 22.73 16.96 -10.98
N LEU A 451 23.63 16.10 -11.40
CA LEU A 451 23.56 15.37 -12.67
C LEU A 451 23.35 13.90 -12.36
N PHE A 452 22.31 13.31 -12.94
CA PHE A 452 22.05 11.88 -12.90
C PHE A 452 22.16 11.28 -14.30
N ALA A 453 22.82 10.14 -14.40
CA ALA A 453 22.77 9.28 -15.57
C ALA A 453 22.37 7.88 -15.10
N GLY A 454 21.39 7.29 -15.72
CA GLY A 454 20.89 5.99 -15.32
C GLY A 454 20.54 5.09 -16.49
N TYR A 455 20.59 3.78 -16.22
CA TYR A 455 20.16 2.73 -17.12
C TYR A 455 19.33 1.73 -16.34
N GLY A 456 18.13 1.43 -16.81
CA GLY A 456 17.25 0.41 -16.26
C GLY A 456 16.93 -0.65 -17.31
N SER A 457 16.87 -1.91 -16.91
CA SER A 457 16.48 -3.03 -17.76
C SER A 457 15.59 -4.00 -17.01
N THR A 458 14.54 -4.48 -17.66
CA THR A 458 13.64 -5.51 -17.15
C THR A 458 13.66 -6.71 -18.10
N LEU A 459 13.95 -7.89 -17.53
CA LEU A 459 13.82 -9.16 -18.21
C LEU A 459 12.61 -9.88 -17.65
N ARG A 460 11.78 -10.45 -18.53
CA ARG A 460 10.60 -11.25 -18.12
C ARG A 460 10.64 -12.61 -18.80
N ASP A 461 10.09 -13.61 -18.13
CA ASP A 461 9.81 -14.91 -18.75
C ASP A 461 8.51 -14.72 -19.57
N PRO A 462 8.54 -14.85 -20.90
CA PRO A 462 7.34 -14.73 -21.73
C PRO A 462 6.44 -15.92 -21.42
N VAL A 463 5.32 -15.66 -20.78
CA VAL A 463 4.22 -16.62 -20.60
C VAL A 463 3.15 -16.26 -21.61
N ASP A 464 3.24 -16.77 -22.82
CA ASP A 464 2.11 -16.79 -23.74
C ASP A 464 1.29 -18.05 -23.44
N PRO A 465 -0.03 -17.92 -23.13
CA PRO A 465 -0.90 -19.07 -23.01
C PRO A 465 -0.93 -19.84 -24.35
N GLY A 466 -0.35 -21.05 -24.39
CA GLY A 466 -0.36 -21.91 -25.57
C GLY A 466 0.97 -22.09 -26.30
N GLU A 467 2.00 -21.32 -25.99
CA GLU A 467 3.34 -21.59 -26.54
C GLU A 467 4.13 -22.62 -25.69
N PRO A 468 4.89 -23.52 -26.33
CA PRO A 468 5.79 -24.43 -25.59
C PRO A 468 6.81 -23.60 -24.82
N ARG A 469 6.93 -23.88 -23.50
CA ARG A 469 7.85 -23.22 -22.56
C ARG A 469 9.29 -23.20 -23.11
N ARG A 470 9.64 -22.19 -23.88
CA ARG A 470 11.03 -21.86 -24.18
C ARG A 470 11.55 -21.04 -23.01
N GLY A 471 12.02 -21.76 -21.96
CA GLY A 471 12.47 -21.15 -20.74
C GLY A 471 13.60 -20.16 -20.92
N GLY A 472 13.49 -19.03 -20.25
CA GLY A 472 14.55 -18.05 -20.05
C GLY A 472 14.02 -16.63 -19.99
N LEU A 473 14.62 -15.84 -19.11
CA LEU A 473 14.34 -14.40 -18.99
C LEU A 473 14.79 -13.71 -20.28
N ARG A 474 13.87 -13.00 -20.95
CA ARG A 474 14.12 -12.19 -22.13
C ARG A 474 13.93 -10.72 -21.78
N ARG A 475 14.76 -9.87 -22.37
CA ARG A 475 14.64 -8.43 -22.20
C ARG A 475 13.28 -7.97 -22.76
N SER A 476 12.47 -7.36 -21.86
CA SER A 476 11.17 -6.81 -22.21
C SER A 476 11.19 -5.29 -22.34
N GLU A 477 12.01 -4.65 -21.52
CA GLU A 477 12.11 -3.19 -21.45
C GLU A 477 13.54 -2.82 -21.11
N ASP A 478 14.04 -1.73 -21.71
CA ASP A 478 15.24 -1.05 -21.25
C ASP A 478 15.16 0.44 -21.56
N GLY A 479 15.87 1.23 -20.78
CA GLY A 479 15.88 2.66 -20.93
C GLY A 479 17.13 3.29 -20.32
N PHE A 480 17.60 4.32 -20.99
CA PHE A 480 18.65 5.20 -20.49
C PHE A 480 18.05 6.57 -20.20
N PHE A 481 18.47 7.22 -19.14
CA PHE A 481 18.09 8.59 -18.85
C PHE A 481 19.30 9.43 -18.44
N LEU A 482 19.24 10.70 -18.80
CA LEU A 482 20.13 11.74 -18.35
C LEU A 482 19.29 12.89 -17.77
N LYS A 483 19.63 13.35 -16.59
CA LYS A 483 18.87 14.35 -15.86
C LYS A 483 19.81 15.32 -15.17
N MET A 484 19.51 16.62 -15.28
CA MET A 484 20.21 17.66 -14.59
C MET A 484 19.23 18.52 -13.79
N SER A 485 19.53 18.76 -12.54
CA SER A 485 18.83 19.71 -11.68
C SER A 485 19.79 20.81 -11.25
N TYR A 486 19.32 22.05 -11.32
CA TYR A 486 20.06 23.22 -10.89
C TYR A 486 19.17 24.12 -10.06
N LEU A 487 19.59 24.43 -8.83
CA LEU A 487 18.87 25.32 -7.94
C LEU A 487 19.42 26.74 -8.07
N PHE A 488 18.59 27.64 -8.57
CA PHE A 488 18.87 29.08 -8.51
C PHE A 488 18.48 29.60 -7.12
N ARG A 489 19.41 30.20 -6.42
CA ARG A 489 19.12 30.99 -5.22
C ARG A 489 19.23 32.48 -5.61
N LEU A 490 18.12 33.18 -5.51
CA LEU A 490 18.03 34.63 -5.67
C LEU A 490 18.33 35.30 -4.33
#